data_e956f6be594d3984ed6a4c110ee90c0a
#
_entry.id   e956f6be594d3984ed6a4c110ee90c0a
#
_cell.length_a   1.000
_cell.length_b   1.000
_cell.length_c   1.000
_cell.angle_alpha   90.00
_cell.angle_beta   90.00
_cell.angle_gamma   90.00
#
_symmetry.space_group_name_H-M   'P 1'
#
loop_
_entity.id
_entity.type
_entity.pdbx_description
1 polymer ?
#
loop_
_entity_poly.entity_id
_entity_poly.type
_entity_poly.pdbx_seq_one_letter_code
_entity_poly.pdbx_strand_id
1 'polypeptide(L)'
;KIYGLLGRNGAGKTTLFNCISQNVSLDEGRIYLNDKDEQIQNYDNTDIGFVYTTPHLPAFMTAYEFVRFFVDINREKIKDIQRTEDYLLSVGIDKEDHHRLLKDFSHGMQNKVQMLVSLMVQPPVLLLDEPLTSFDVVAAHEMKEMIIHMKSASVIIFSTHILQLAQDLCDEVVLLHHGKLRGIPANRIHDQDFEREVVQLLLDKEELVDESIS
;
A
#
# COMPACT_ATOMS: atom_id res chain seq x y z
N LYS A 1 -5.31 0.99 -11.50
CA LYS A 1 -4.15 1.90 -11.57
C LYS A 1 -3.32 1.81 -10.29
N ILE A 2 -2.03 2.13 -10.41
CA ILE A 2 -1.09 2.23 -9.30
C ILE A 2 -0.69 3.70 -9.14
N TYR A 3 -0.92 4.25 -7.96
CA TYR A 3 -0.53 5.60 -7.58
C TYR A 3 0.62 5.56 -6.58
N GLY A 4 1.67 6.34 -6.82
CA GLY A 4 2.79 6.52 -5.91
C GLY A 4 2.61 7.76 -5.05
N LEU A 5 2.60 7.61 -3.73
CA LEU A 5 2.66 8.71 -2.78
C LEU A 5 4.12 8.93 -2.36
N LEU A 6 4.79 9.87 -3.00
CA LEU A 6 6.15 10.26 -2.69
C LEU A 6 6.19 11.28 -1.55
N GLY A 7 7.22 11.20 -0.72
CA GLY A 7 7.46 12.18 0.33
C GLY A 7 8.60 11.76 1.25
N ARG A 8 9.23 12.74 1.89
CA ARG A 8 10.30 12.48 2.88
C ARG A 8 9.75 11.68 4.06
N ASN A 9 10.65 11.04 4.82
CA ASN A 9 10.29 10.44 6.10
C ASN A 9 9.75 11.53 7.03
N GLY A 10 8.61 11.25 7.68
CA GLY A 10 7.92 12.22 8.51
C GLY A 10 7.01 13.21 7.76
N ALA A 11 6.87 13.14 6.42
CA ALA A 11 5.99 14.02 5.65
C ALA A 11 4.49 13.79 5.93
N GLY A 12 4.12 12.69 6.60
CA GLY A 12 2.74 12.36 6.92
C GLY A 12 2.10 11.30 6.03
N LYS A 13 2.88 10.53 5.23
CA LYS A 13 2.36 9.48 4.33
C LYS A 13 1.52 8.44 5.09
N THR A 14 2.09 7.85 6.14
CA THR A 14 1.39 6.87 7.01
C THR A 14 0.18 7.49 7.70
N THR A 15 0.25 8.75 8.13
CA THR A 15 -0.88 9.46 8.73
C THR A 15 -2.02 9.61 7.72
N LEU A 16 -1.71 10.03 6.49
CA LEU A 16 -2.70 10.12 5.42
C LEU A 16 -3.35 8.75 5.14
N PHE A 17 -2.57 7.67 5.08
CA PHE A 17 -3.10 6.33 4.90
C PHE A 17 -4.02 5.90 6.05
N ASN A 18 -3.65 6.21 7.30
CA ASN A 18 -4.49 5.93 8.46
C ASN A 18 -5.81 6.74 8.42
N CYS A 19 -5.79 7.96 7.90
CA CYS A 19 -7.01 8.74 7.67
C CYS A 19 -7.88 8.13 6.55
N ILE A 20 -7.27 7.72 5.42
CA ILE A 20 -8.00 7.10 4.32
C ILE A 20 -8.62 5.76 4.77
N SER A 21 -7.90 4.95 5.54
CA SER A 21 -8.40 3.67 6.07
C SER A 21 -9.30 3.81 7.29
N GLN A 22 -9.61 5.03 7.71
CA GLN A 22 -10.44 5.35 8.89
C GLN A 22 -9.89 4.80 10.22
N ASN A 23 -8.60 4.46 10.27
CA ASN A 23 -7.92 4.08 11.52
C ASN A 23 -7.70 5.29 12.44
N VAL A 24 -7.67 6.49 11.85
CA VAL A 24 -7.57 7.78 12.56
C VAL A 24 -8.64 8.69 12.02
N SER A 25 -9.35 9.37 12.92
CA SER A 25 -10.37 10.37 12.57
C SER A 25 -9.76 11.59 11.92
N LEU A 26 -10.46 12.17 10.95
CA LEU A 26 -10.11 13.49 10.42
C LEU A 26 -10.51 14.57 11.42
N ASP A 27 -9.65 15.56 11.60
CA ASP A 27 -10.00 16.77 12.35
C ASP A 27 -11.00 17.61 11.56
N GLU A 28 -10.79 17.77 10.26
CA GLU A 28 -11.64 18.51 9.34
C GLU A 28 -11.64 17.87 7.94
N GLY A 29 -12.64 18.22 7.14
CA GLY A 29 -12.76 17.76 5.76
C GLY A 29 -13.43 16.40 5.62
N ARG A 30 -13.34 15.81 4.41
CA ARG A 30 -13.95 14.53 4.07
C ARG A 30 -13.12 13.81 3.02
N ILE A 31 -13.13 12.47 3.05
CA ILE A 31 -12.56 11.59 2.05
C ILE A 31 -13.69 10.79 1.41
N TYR A 32 -13.66 10.66 0.10
CA TYR A 32 -14.67 9.94 -0.67
C TYR A 32 -14.03 8.91 -1.58
N LEU A 33 -14.70 7.79 -1.78
CA LEU A 33 -14.46 6.88 -2.90
C LEU A 33 -15.52 7.17 -3.96
N ASN A 34 -15.07 7.47 -5.18
CA ASN A 34 -15.97 7.59 -6.34
C ASN A 34 -15.95 6.30 -7.13
N ASP A 35 -17.12 5.78 -7.47
CA ASP A 35 -17.25 4.72 -8.44
C ASP A 35 -17.23 5.30 -9.87
N LYS A 36 -17.04 4.44 -10.88
CA LYS A 36 -16.99 4.80 -12.30
C LYS A 36 -18.21 5.58 -12.78
N ASP A 37 -19.35 5.43 -12.11
CA ASP A 37 -20.62 6.10 -12.43
C ASP A 37 -20.81 7.44 -11.71
N GLU A 38 -19.73 8.06 -11.22
CA GLU A 38 -19.72 9.37 -10.52
C GLU A 38 -20.53 9.42 -9.21
N GLN A 39 -21.03 8.28 -8.73
CA GLN A 39 -21.71 8.25 -7.43
C GLN A 39 -20.69 8.31 -6.31
N ILE A 40 -20.80 9.36 -5.49
CA ILE A 40 -20.01 9.47 -4.25
C ILE A 40 -20.59 8.49 -3.25
N GLN A 41 -19.86 7.42 -2.97
CA GLN A 41 -20.23 6.46 -1.94
C GLN A 41 -19.51 6.79 -0.63
N ASN A 42 -20.24 6.70 0.48
CA ASN A 42 -19.61 6.63 1.78
C ASN A 42 -18.99 5.23 1.90
N TYR A 43 -17.66 5.17 1.96
CA TYR A 43 -16.93 3.92 2.15
C TYR A 43 -16.72 3.62 3.64
N ASP A 44 -16.47 2.39 3.94
CA ASP A 44 -16.05 1.95 5.26
C ASP A 44 -14.67 1.24 5.21
N ASN A 45 -14.18 0.82 6.36
CA ASN A 45 -12.87 0.15 6.45
C ASN A 45 -12.82 -1.23 5.76
N THR A 46 -13.96 -1.76 5.29
CA THR A 46 -13.97 -3.01 4.52
C THR A 46 -13.68 -2.80 3.04
N ASP A 47 -13.79 -1.56 2.55
CA ASP A 47 -13.45 -1.17 1.18
C ASP A 47 -11.95 -0.91 0.99
N ILE A 48 -11.22 -0.79 2.09
CA ILE A 48 -9.80 -0.42 2.12
C ILE A 48 -8.96 -1.57 2.66
N GLY A 49 -8.10 -2.13 1.83
CA GLY A 49 -7.01 -2.98 2.29
C GLY A 49 -5.82 -2.14 2.74
N PHE A 50 -5.17 -2.49 3.85
CA PHE A 50 -3.99 -1.78 4.32
C PHE A 50 -2.86 -2.76 4.63
N VAL A 51 -1.78 -2.66 3.89
CA VAL A 51 -0.52 -3.38 4.11
C VAL A 51 0.45 -2.42 4.80
N TYR A 52 0.76 -2.73 6.04
CA TYR A 52 1.63 -1.90 6.89
C TYR A 52 3.11 -2.17 6.58
N THR A 53 3.96 -1.17 6.75
CA THR A 53 5.43 -1.31 6.68
C THR A 53 5.93 -2.40 7.63
N THR A 54 5.40 -2.41 8.86
CA THR A 54 5.64 -3.49 9.83
C THR A 54 4.41 -4.38 9.86
N PRO A 55 4.53 -5.67 9.49
CA PRO A 55 3.39 -6.57 9.46
C PRO A 55 2.69 -6.71 10.81
N HIS A 56 1.39 -6.58 10.82
CA HIS A 56 0.55 -6.78 11.99
C HIS A 56 -0.13 -8.15 11.91
N LEU A 57 0.62 -9.20 12.23
CA LEU A 57 0.15 -10.59 12.20
C LEU A 57 0.04 -11.17 13.62
N PRO A 58 -0.91 -12.10 13.88
CA PRO A 58 -1.06 -12.73 15.18
C PRO A 58 0.14 -13.62 15.50
N ALA A 59 1.00 -13.17 16.39
CA ALA A 59 2.27 -13.80 16.74
C ALA A 59 2.15 -15.26 17.25
N PHE A 60 0.98 -15.61 17.78
CA PHE A 60 0.67 -16.91 18.40
C PHE A 60 0.05 -17.93 17.44
N MET A 61 -0.23 -17.55 16.19
CA MET A 61 -0.76 -18.45 15.16
C MET A 61 0.37 -18.91 14.23
N THR A 62 0.23 -20.11 13.68
CA THR A 62 1.02 -20.53 12.52
C THR A 62 0.52 -19.85 11.25
N ALA A 63 1.33 -19.83 10.19
CA ALA A 63 0.91 -19.29 8.90
C ALA A 63 -0.34 -20.03 8.36
N TYR A 64 -0.37 -21.35 8.49
CA TYR A 64 -1.51 -22.18 8.09
C TYR A 64 -2.79 -21.82 8.86
N GLU A 65 -2.71 -21.74 10.20
CA GLU A 65 -3.87 -21.39 11.03
C GLU A 65 -4.38 -19.99 10.72
N PHE A 66 -3.51 -19.02 10.53
CA PHE A 66 -3.90 -17.66 10.22
C PHE A 66 -4.58 -17.55 8.86
N VAL A 67 -3.99 -18.11 7.81
CA VAL A 67 -4.58 -18.05 6.45
C VAL A 67 -5.89 -18.79 6.40
N ARG A 68 -6.00 -19.97 7.04
CA ARG A 68 -7.25 -20.71 7.14
C ARG A 68 -8.33 -19.91 7.87
N PHE A 69 -8.00 -19.34 9.03
CA PHE A 69 -8.91 -18.48 9.78
C PHE A 69 -9.37 -17.28 8.94
N PHE A 70 -8.43 -16.64 8.21
CA PHE A 70 -8.73 -15.50 7.34
C PHE A 70 -9.69 -15.89 6.21
N VAL A 71 -9.51 -17.05 5.59
CA VAL A 71 -10.44 -17.59 4.58
C VAL A 71 -11.82 -17.80 5.18
N ASP A 72 -11.89 -18.40 6.35
CA ASP A 72 -13.18 -18.74 7.01
C ASP A 72 -14.01 -17.49 7.32
N ILE A 73 -13.39 -16.41 7.81
CA ILE A 73 -14.10 -15.17 8.16
C ILE A 73 -14.41 -14.27 6.94
N ASN A 74 -13.67 -14.43 5.83
CA ASN A 74 -13.88 -13.65 4.60
C ASN A 74 -14.48 -14.46 3.44
N ARG A 75 -15.09 -15.58 3.74
CA ARG A 75 -15.56 -16.54 2.75
C ARG A 75 -16.48 -15.94 1.67
N GLU A 76 -17.29 -14.97 2.04
CA GLU A 76 -18.21 -14.29 1.12
C GLU A 76 -17.51 -13.30 0.18
N LYS A 77 -16.33 -12.81 0.56
CA LYS A 77 -15.54 -11.85 -0.21
C LYS A 77 -14.53 -12.53 -1.16
N ILE A 78 -14.11 -13.75 -0.84
CA ILE A 78 -13.12 -14.50 -1.63
C ILE A 78 -13.81 -15.23 -2.77
N LYS A 79 -13.56 -14.81 -4.01
CA LYS A 79 -14.24 -15.34 -5.20
C LYS A 79 -13.88 -16.79 -5.53
N ASP A 80 -12.61 -17.17 -5.31
CA ASP A 80 -12.09 -18.50 -5.65
C ASP A 80 -11.30 -19.05 -4.46
N ILE A 81 -12.00 -19.84 -3.62
CA ILE A 81 -11.42 -20.40 -2.41
C ILE A 81 -10.56 -21.60 -2.76
N GLN A 82 -9.26 -21.47 -2.52
CA GLN A 82 -8.27 -22.53 -2.68
C GLN A 82 -7.96 -23.20 -1.33
N ARG A 83 -7.14 -24.26 -1.38
CA ARG A 83 -6.62 -24.85 -0.14
C ARG A 83 -5.61 -23.89 0.51
N THR A 84 -5.56 -23.93 1.82
CA THR A 84 -4.64 -23.06 2.60
C THR A 84 -3.18 -23.21 2.17
N GLU A 85 -2.76 -24.44 1.89
CA GLU A 85 -1.39 -24.74 1.43
C GLU A 85 -1.09 -24.10 0.08
N ASP A 86 -2.06 -24.11 -0.85
CA ASP A 86 -1.89 -23.54 -2.18
C ASP A 86 -1.75 -22.01 -2.11
N TYR A 87 -2.49 -21.36 -1.23
CA TYR A 87 -2.32 -19.94 -0.94
C TYR A 87 -0.91 -19.60 -0.41
N LEU A 88 -0.43 -20.35 0.56
CA LEU A 88 0.91 -20.13 1.13
C LEU A 88 2.01 -20.36 0.10
N LEU A 89 1.89 -21.42 -0.69
CA LEU A 89 2.85 -21.71 -1.77
C LEU A 89 2.85 -20.62 -2.85
N SER A 90 1.70 -20.02 -3.16
CA SER A 90 1.59 -18.96 -4.18
C SER A 90 2.39 -17.70 -3.85
N VAL A 91 2.70 -17.47 -2.58
CA VAL A 91 3.54 -16.36 -2.12
C VAL A 91 4.94 -16.81 -1.68
N GLY A 92 5.35 -18.04 -2.05
CA GLY A 92 6.67 -18.55 -1.76
C GLY A 92 6.92 -18.82 -0.28
N ILE A 93 5.89 -19.26 0.46
CA ILE A 93 6.05 -19.85 1.80
C ILE A 93 6.07 -21.36 1.64
N ASP A 94 7.24 -21.96 1.88
CA ASP A 94 7.46 -23.40 1.69
C ASP A 94 6.68 -24.24 2.69
N LYS A 95 6.38 -25.49 2.32
CA LYS A 95 5.57 -26.42 3.15
C LYS A 95 6.13 -26.63 4.56
N GLU A 96 7.44 -26.57 4.71
CA GLU A 96 8.13 -26.73 5.98
C GLU A 96 7.79 -25.59 6.96
N ASP A 97 7.49 -24.41 6.42
CA ASP A 97 7.17 -23.21 7.19
C ASP A 97 5.68 -23.03 7.48
N HIS A 98 4.78 -23.78 6.83
CA HIS A 98 3.33 -23.61 7.00
C HIS A 98 2.87 -23.70 8.46
N HIS A 99 3.51 -24.56 9.25
CA HIS A 99 3.17 -24.78 10.67
C HIS A 99 4.14 -24.09 11.64
N ARG A 100 5.02 -23.22 11.18
CA ARG A 100 5.82 -22.34 12.02
C ARG A 100 4.98 -21.15 12.50
N LEU A 101 5.24 -20.68 13.70
CA LEU A 101 4.58 -19.49 14.24
C LEU A 101 4.96 -18.24 13.45
N LEU A 102 4.01 -17.36 13.19
CA LEU A 102 4.23 -16.12 12.45
C LEU A 102 5.28 -15.21 13.13
N LYS A 103 5.41 -15.25 14.45
CA LYS A 103 6.48 -14.53 15.17
C LYS A 103 7.89 -14.99 14.80
N ASP A 104 8.04 -16.25 14.35
CA ASP A 104 9.33 -16.85 14.00
C ASP A 104 9.67 -16.69 12.51
N PHE A 105 8.77 -16.05 11.74
CA PHE A 105 9.00 -15.70 10.34
C PHE A 105 9.96 -14.52 10.22
N SER A 106 10.76 -14.51 9.15
CA SER A 106 11.50 -13.32 8.78
C SER A 106 10.52 -12.19 8.42
N HIS A 107 10.99 -10.94 8.49
CA HIS A 107 10.16 -9.78 8.12
C HIS A 107 9.61 -9.91 6.68
N GLY A 108 10.42 -10.40 5.74
CA GLY A 108 9.99 -10.68 4.36
C GLY A 108 8.87 -11.72 4.29
N MET A 109 8.98 -12.84 5.03
CA MET A 109 7.94 -13.87 5.07
C MET A 109 6.64 -13.33 5.69
N GLN A 110 6.74 -12.52 6.74
CA GLN A 110 5.57 -11.87 7.36
C GLN A 110 4.87 -10.93 6.37
N ASN A 111 5.63 -10.13 5.62
CA ASN A 111 5.10 -9.26 4.58
C ASN A 111 4.41 -10.04 3.45
N LYS A 112 4.98 -11.17 3.02
CA LYS A 112 4.34 -12.07 2.05
C LYS A 112 2.98 -12.57 2.53
N VAL A 113 2.87 -12.98 3.79
CA VAL A 113 1.59 -13.42 4.39
C VAL A 113 0.60 -12.25 4.50
N GLN A 114 1.05 -11.05 4.89
CA GLN A 114 0.20 -9.85 4.94
C GLN A 114 -0.31 -9.46 3.55
N MET A 115 0.54 -9.53 2.53
CA MET A 115 0.15 -9.27 1.14
C MET A 115 -0.83 -10.33 0.63
N LEU A 116 -0.59 -11.61 0.94
CA LEU A 116 -1.46 -12.71 0.56
C LEU A 116 -2.92 -12.47 0.96
N VAL A 117 -3.17 -12.11 2.22
CA VAL A 117 -4.55 -11.89 2.68
C VAL A 117 -5.22 -10.70 1.99
N SER A 118 -4.44 -9.69 1.59
CA SER A 118 -4.94 -8.58 0.77
C SER A 118 -5.27 -9.02 -0.66
N LEU A 119 -4.45 -9.91 -1.26
CA LEU A 119 -4.69 -10.51 -2.57
C LEU A 119 -5.98 -11.34 -2.58
N MET A 120 -6.27 -12.05 -1.50
CA MET A 120 -7.44 -12.93 -1.41
C MET A 120 -8.76 -12.16 -1.42
N VAL A 121 -8.83 -11.03 -0.73
CA VAL A 121 -10.06 -10.23 -0.59
C VAL A 121 -10.23 -9.24 -1.74
N GLN A 122 -9.14 -8.81 -2.38
CA GLN A 122 -9.14 -7.84 -3.48
C GLN A 122 -10.01 -6.59 -3.17
N PRO A 123 -9.65 -5.81 -2.15
CA PRO A 123 -10.43 -4.63 -1.78
C PRO A 123 -10.45 -3.61 -2.93
N PRO A 124 -11.51 -2.79 -3.06
CA PRO A 124 -11.57 -1.72 -4.06
C PRO A 124 -10.35 -0.80 -4.06
N VAL A 125 -9.85 -0.46 -2.87
CA VAL A 125 -8.62 0.34 -2.68
C VAL A 125 -7.64 -0.43 -1.80
N LEU A 126 -6.38 -0.46 -2.22
CA LEU A 126 -5.29 -1.07 -1.46
C LEU A 126 -4.21 -0.02 -1.16
N LEU A 127 -3.98 0.21 0.12
CA LEU A 127 -2.93 1.08 0.63
C LEU A 127 -1.71 0.24 1.04
N LEU A 128 -0.55 0.56 0.51
CA LEU A 128 0.71 -0.12 0.79
C LEU A 128 1.71 0.88 1.38
N ASP A 129 2.02 0.76 2.66
CA ASP A 129 2.92 1.69 3.34
C ASP A 129 4.36 1.18 3.29
N GLU A 130 5.19 1.82 2.45
CA GLU A 130 6.59 1.48 2.22
C GLU A 130 6.82 -0.03 1.91
N PRO A 131 6.07 -0.64 0.98
CA PRO A 131 5.93 -2.10 0.88
C PRO A 131 7.23 -2.83 0.47
N LEU A 132 8.26 -2.11 0.02
CA LEU A 132 9.48 -2.70 -0.54
C LEU A 132 10.77 -2.31 0.21
N THR A 133 10.68 -1.64 1.36
CA THR A 133 11.84 -1.06 2.03
C THR A 133 12.75 -2.05 2.77
N SER A 134 12.32 -3.29 3.01
CA SER A 134 13.07 -4.24 3.85
C SER A 134 13.31 -5.59 3.17
N PHE A 135 13.28 -5.61 1.85
CA PHE A 135 13.44 -6.84 1.07
C PHE A 135 14.82 -6.94 0.43
N ASP A 136 15.32 -8.17 0.32
CA ASP A 136 16.38 -8.47 -0.63
C ASP A 136 15.87 -8.38 -2.07
N VAL A 137 16.78 -8.47 -3.04
CA VAL A 137 16.48 -8.25 -4.47
C VAL A 137 15.41 -9.23 -4.98
N VAL A 138 15.45 -10.50 -4.54
CA VAL A 138 14.52 -11.54 -5.00
C VAL A 138 13.12 -11.29 -4.43
N ALA A 139 13.02 -11.10 -3.12
CA ALA A 139 11.76 -10.81 -2.45
C ALA A 139 11.13 -9.49 -2.92
N ALA A 140 11.94 -8.46 -3.22
CA ALA A 140 11.46 -7.21 -3.81
C ALA A 140 10.87 -7.42 -5.21
N HIS A 141 11.49 -8.27 -6.03
CA HIS A 141 10.96 -8.61 -7.35
C HIS A 141 9.62 -9.34 -7.24
N GLU A 142 9.54 -10.38 -6.42
CA GLU A 142 8.30 -11.14 -6.18
C GLU A 142 7.16 -10.22 -5.68
N MET A 143 7.47 -9.30 -4.77
CA MET A 143 6.50 -8.34 -4.25
C MET A 143 6.02 -7.34 -5.33
N LYS A 144 6.93 -6.87 -6.21
CA LYS A 144 6.57 -6.04 -7.36
C LYS A 144 5.58 -6.76 -8.27
N GLU A 145 5.83 -8.02 -8.60
CA GLU A 145 4.92 -8.83 -9.43
C GLU A 145 3.54 -8.98 -8.77
N MET A 146 3.48 -9.21 -7.47
CA MET A 146 2.21 -9.27 -6.73
C MET A 146 1.43 -7.95 -6.83
N ILE A 147 2.11 -6.81 -6.63
CA ILE A 147 1.49 -5.47 -6.74
C ILE A 147 0.94 -5.23 -8.15
N ILE A 148 1.72 -5.56 -9.18
CA ILE A 148 1.30 -5.44 -10.58
C ILE A 148 0.07 -6.31 -10.87
N HIS A 149 0.04 -7.53 -10.36
CA HIS A 149 -1.10 -8.43 -10.54
C HIS A 149 -2.39 -7.88 -9.94
N MET A 150 -2.31 -7.21 -8.79
CA MET A 150 -3.48 -6.60 -8.13
C MET A 150 -4.05 -5.38 -8.86
N LYS A 151 -3.28 -4.76 -9.77
CA LYS A 151 -3.68 -3.56 -10.52
C LYS A 151 -5.00 -3.72 -11.29
N SER A 152 -5.34 -4.95 -11.69
CA SER A 152 -6.57 -5.25 -12.44
C SER A 152 -7.83 -5.22 -11.57
N ALA A 153 -7.69 -5.49 -10.27
CA ALA A 153 -8.79 -5.65 -9.33
C ALA A 153 -8.97 -4.46 -8.38
N SER A 154 -7.89 -3.75 -8.08
CA SER A 154 -7.88 -2.69 -7.06
C SER A 154 -7.24 -1.39 -7.57
N VAL A 155 -7.66 -0.27 -7.00
CA VAL A 155 -6.87 0.96 -7.03
C VAL A 155 -5.79 0.82 -5.97
N ILE A 156 -4.52 0.89 -6.38
CA ILE A 156 -3.40 0.74 -5.47
C ILE A 156 -2.76 2.09 -5.22
N ILE A 157 -2.56 2.44 -3.96
CA ILE A 157 -1.80 3.62 -3.56
C ILE A 157 -0.66 3.13 -2.68
N PHE A 158 0.58 3.28 -3.12
CA PHE A 158 1.70 2.94 -2.26
C PHE A 158 2.55 4.15 -1.91
N SER A 159 2.95 4.20 -0.64
CA SER A 159 3.88 5.21 -0.18
C SER A 159 5.31 4.76 -0.42
N THR A 160 6.17 5.70 -0.80
CA THR A 160 7.61 5.45 -0.87
C THR A 160 8.40 6.75 -0.78
N HIS A 161 9.66 6.64 -0.39
CA HIS A 161 10.65 7.69 -0.49
C HIS A 161 11.70 7.39 -1.58
N ILE A 162 11.53 6.26 -2.29
CA ILE A 162 12.45 5.79 -3.34
C ILE A 162 11.86 6.13 -4.71
N LEU A 163 12.45 7.09 -5.41
CA LEU A 163 11.99 7.57 -6.72
C LEU A 163 11.95 6.48 -7.78
N GLN A 164 12.97 5.62 -7.81
CA GLN A 164 13.05 4.53 -8.78
C GLN A 164 11.87 3.58 -8.69
N LEU A 165 11.39 3.27 -7.47
CA LEU A 165 10.20 2.43 -7.29
C LEU A 165 8.94 3.08 -7.86
N ALA A 166 8.81 4.38 -7.70
CA ALA A 166 7.69 5.11 -8.29
C ALA A 166 7.74 5.09 -9.82
N GLN A 167 8.93 5.25 -10.41
CA GLN A 167 9.12 5.14 -11.87
C GLN A 167 8.82 3.74 -12.40
N ASP A 168 9.23 2.69 -11.67
CA ASP A 168 9.06 1.31 -12.11
C ASP A 168 7.60 0.83 -12.05
N LEU A 169 6.80 1.30 -11.08
CA LEU A 169 5.51 0.71 -10.76
C LEU A 169 4.31 1.64 -10.98
N CYS A 170 4.48 2.96 -10.86
CA CYS A 170 3.34 3.86 -10.83
C CYS A 170 2.84 4.27 -12.21
N ASP A 171 1.54 4.36 -12.34
CA ASP A 171 0.90 5.05 -13.46
C ASP A 171 0.86 6.55 -13.24
N GLU A 172 0.73 6.97 -11.98
CA GLU A 172 0.67 8.37 -11.55
C GLU A 172 1.39 8.54 -10.21
N VAL A 173 1.96 9.73 -10.01
CA VAL A 173 2.71 10.04 -8.79
C VAL A 173 2.17 11.32 -8.16
N VAL A 174 2.02 11.27 -6.84
CA VAL A 174 1.63 12.42 -6.00
C VAL A 174 2.71 12.65 -4.96
N LEU A 175 3.17 13.88 -4.87
CA LEU A 175 4.13 14.31 -3.87
C LEU A 175 3.41 14.85 -2.63
N LEU A 176 3.76 14.33 -1.46
CA LEU A 176 3.33 14.88 -0.17
C LEU A 176 4.48 15.71 0.44
N HIS A 177 4.28 17.02 0.53
CA HIS A 177 5.25 17.95 1.08
C HIS A 177 4.56 19.03 1.90
N HIS A 178 5.01 19.29 3.12
CA HIS A 178 4.42 20.24 4.06
C HIS A 178 2.89 20.15 4.20
N GLY A 179 2.37 18.90 4.26
CA GLY A 179 0.93 18.64 4.39
C GLY A 179 0.11 18.89 3.13
N LYS A 180 0.74 19.22 2.01
CA LYS A 180 0.07 19.45 0.72
C LYS A 180 0.38 18.33 -0.26
N LEU A 181 -0.63 17.97 -1.06
CA LEU A 181 -0.52 17.00 -2.14
C LEU A 181 -0.32 17.73 -3.48
N ARG A 182 0.70 17.32 -4.22
CA ARG A 182 0.97 17.84 -5.57
C ARG A 182 1.10 16.68 -6.55
N GLY A 183 0.20 16.61 -7.54
CA GLY A 183 0.27 15.62 -8.60
C GLY A 183 1.43 15.92 -9.57
N ILE A 184 2.14 14.88 -9.98
CA ILE A 184 3.14 14.93 -11.05
C ILE A 184 2.52 14.30 -12.29
N PRO A 185 2.50 14.98 -13.43
CA PRO A 185 1.92 14.44 -14.66
C PRO A 185 2.56 13.10 -15.07
N ALA A 186 1.73 12.13 -15.47
CA ALA A 186 2.17 10.78 -15.79
C ALA A 186 3.28 10.74 -16.86
N ASN A 187 3.22 11.61 -17.86
CA ASN A 187 4.24 11.73 -18.90
C ASN A 187 5.61 12.23 -18.41
N ARG A 188 5.68 12.79 -17.18
CA ARG A 188 6.91 13.28 -16.57
C ARG A 188 7.65 12.24 -15.73
N ILE A 189 6.96 11.17 -15.31
CA ILE A 189 7.52 10.15 -14.40
C ILE A 189 8.78 9.48 -14.98
N HIS A 190 8.83 9.29 -16.31
CA HIS A 190 9.95 8.66 -17.00
C HIS A 190 10.92 9.64 -17.68
N ASP A 191 10.74 10.95 -17.47
CA ASP A 191 11.65 11.95 -17.98
C ASP A 191 13.00 11.90 -17.24
N GLN A 192 14.06 12.25 -17.95
CA GLN A 192 15.42 12.30 -17.37
C GLN A 192 15.54 13.33 -16.23
N ASP A 193 14.71 14.35 -16.22
CA ASP A 193 14.69 15.40 -15.21
C ASP A 193 13.72 15.13 -14.05
N PHE A 194 13.00 14.01 -14.06
CA PHE A 194 12.03 13.66 -13.01
C PHE A 194 12.63 13.72 -11.60
N GLU A 195 13.79 13.11 -11.40
CA GLU A 195 14.47 13.13 -10.11
C GLU A 195 14.79 14.55 -9.66
N ARG A 196 15.32 15.39 -10.56
CA ARG A 196 15.62 16.80 -10.25
C ARG A 196 14.38 17.58 -9.87
N GLU A 197 13.30 17.39 -10.62
CA GLU A 197 12.03 18.07 -10.35
C GLU A 197 11.49 17.69 -8.95
N VAL A 198 11.45 16.40 -8.63
CA VAL A 198 11.00 15.92 -7.31
C VAL A 198 11.90 16.44 -6.21
N VAL A 199 13.23 16.39 -6.39
CA VAL A 199 14.18 16.90 -5.39
C VAL A 199 13.99 18.40 -5.18
N GLN A 200 13.83 19.20 -6.24
CA GLN A 200 13.54 20.63 -6.12
C GLN A 200 12.27 20.88 -5.32
N LEU A 201 11.17 20.19 -5.66
CA LEU A 201 9.90 20.31 -4.96
C LEU A 201 9.98 19.92 -3.47
N LEU A 202 10.86 18.95 -3.13
CA LEU A 202 11.10 18.55 -1.74
C LEU A 202 12.06 19.48 -0.98
N LEU A 203 12.85 20.29 -1.69
CA LEU A 203 13.77 21.27 -1.11
C LEU A 203 13.17 22.66 -1.00
N ASP A 204 12.13 22.97 -1.80
CA ASP A 204 11.46 24.26 -1.75
C ASP A 204 10.93 24.48 -0.33
N LYS A 205 11.56 25.42 0.34
CA LYS A 205 10.99 26.01 1.55
C LYS A 205 9.78 26.80 1.07
N GLU A 206 8.55 26.47 1.53
CA GLU A 206 7.46 27.42 1.38
C GLU A 206 7.94 28.77 1.90
N GLU A 207 8.07 29.75 1.02
CA GLU A 207 7.98 31.12 1.45
C GLU A 207 6.61 31.20 2.13
N LEU A 208 6.63 31.40 3.45
CA LEU A 208 5.48 31.86 4.19
C LEU A 208 5.08 33.18 3.53
N VAL A 209 4.19 33.11 2.54
CA VAL A 209 3.46 34.29 2.10
C VAL A 209 2.54 34.60 3.25
N ASP A 210 3.07 35.42 4.14
CA ASP A 210 2.34 36.12 5.18
C ASP A 210 1.45 37.10 4.42
N GLU A 211 0.29 36.65 3.96
CA GLU A 211 -0.81 37.53 3.62
C GLU A 211 -1.37 38.14 4.92
N SER A 212 -0.51 38.91 5.57
CA SER A 212 -0.93 39.86 6.55
C SER A 212 -1.52 41.07 5.84
N ILE A 213 -2.83 41.10 5.75
CA ILE A 213 -3.68 42.27 6.10
C ILE A 213 -3.58 43.49 5.15
N SER A 214 -4.60 43.72 4.45
CA SER A 214 -5.24 45.06 4.45
C SER A 214 -6.74 44.93 4.22
#